data_ad22ba25dd1a29cc7b76f26ed6d351ac
#
_entry.id   ad22ba25dd1a29cc7b76f26ed6d351ac
#
_cell.length_a   1.000
_cell.length_b   1.000
_cell.length_c   1.000
_cell.angle_alpha   90.00
_cell.angle_beta   90.00
_cell.angle_gamma   90.00
#
_symmetry.space_group_name_H-M   'P 1'
#
loop_
_entity.id
_entity.type
_entity.pdbx_description
1 polymer ?
#
loop_
_entity_poly.entity_id
_entity_poly.type
_entity_poly.pdbx_seq_one_letter_code
_entity_poly.pdbx_strand_id
1 'polypeptide(L)'
;MKQIRPSDQTAKSGTSLLGKSILLCATVGGIGYVPIFPGTVGTLAAVPISFGLNRLAGVSLLLAGVTLVVAIFFAIHLSTRAAVLLQQKDPAAIVIDEVVGFLAANFAAPSTPAGLITTFLLFRFFDIAKVFPASRLERLPGGAGIVLDDVMAGIYTFAVMRLLLAWGMP
;
A
#
# COMPACT_ATOMS: atom_id res chain seq x y z
N MET A 1 13.89 -50.08 -9.55
CA MET A 1 14.76 -48.94 -9.17
C MET A 1 14.46 -47.78 -10.12
N LYS A 2 13.72 -46.75 -9.69
CA LYS A 2 13.30 -45.60 -10.52
C LYS A 2 14.40 -44.56 -10.37
N GLN A 3 15.16 -44.33 -11.42
CA GLN A 3 16.19 -43.28 -11.44
C GLN A 3 15.51 -41.89 -11.35
N ILE A 4 15.79 -41.16 -10.27
CA ILE A 4 15.38 -39.78 -10.06
C ILE A 4 16.21 -38.92 -11.00
N ARG A 5 15.56 -38.18 -11.91
CA ARG A 5 16.26 -37.30 -12.86
C ARG A 5 16.90 -36.10 -12.10
N PRO A 6 18.08 -35.62 -12.51
CA PRO A 6 18.75 -34.47 -11.87
C PRO A 6 17.95 -33.18 -11.92
N SER A 7 16.90 -33.08 -12.73
CA SER A 7 16.03 -31.92 -12.87
C SER A 7 15.14 -31.64 -11.65
N ASP A 8 14.97 -32.60 -10.74
CA ASP A 8 14.10 -32.43 -9.56
C ASP A 8 14.84 -31.86 -8.34
N GLN A 9 16.14 -31.59 -8.43
CA GLN A 9 16.95 -31.03 -7.35
C GLN A 9 17.05 -29.50 -7.37
N THR A 10 16.55 -28.81 -8.39
CA THR A 10 16.61 -27.34 -8.48
C THR A 10 15.43 -26.62 -7.79
N ALA A 11 14.48 -27.35 -7.22
CA ALA A 11 13.28 -26.80 -6.55
C ALA A 11 13.52 -26.35 -5.08
N LYS A 12 14.75 -26.41 -4.57
CA LYS A 12 15.15 -25.90 -3.25
C LYS A 12 16.19 -24.76 -3.37
N SER A 13 16.10 -23.96 -4.40
CA SER A 13 16.87 -22.72 -4.48
C SER A 13 16.13 -21.65 -3.67
N GLY A 14 16.77 -21.19 -2.59
CA GLY A 14 16.27 -20.05 -1.81
C GLY A 14 15.92 -18.88 -2.73
N THR A 15 14.90 -18.12 -2.35
CA THR A 15 14.39 -16.96 -3.10
C THR A 15 15.55 -16.18 -3.71
N SER A 16 15.54 -15.95 -5.01
CA SER A 16 16.59 -15.21 -5.72
C SER A 16 16.80 -13.82 -5.09
N LEU A 17 17.95 -13.19 -5.30
CA LEU A 17 18.19 -11.81 -4.82
C LEU A 17 17.07 -10.87 -5.24
N LEU A 18 16.61 -10.99 -6.50
CA LEU A 18 15.47 -10.22 -7.01
C LEU A 18 14.20 -10.53 -6.22
N GLY A 19 13.90 -11.79 -5.92
CA GLY A 19 12.74 -12.16 -5.12
C GLY A 19 12.80 -11.59 -3.70
N LYS A 20 13.97 -11.60 -3.07
CA LYS A 20 14.17 -10.96 -1.76
C LYS A 20 13.93 -9.45 -1.81
N SER A 21 14.42 -8.76 -2.84
CA SER A 21 14.18 -7.33 -3.01
C SER A 21 12.70 -7.01 -3.23
N ILE A 22 11.98 -7.82 -4.02
CA ILE A 22 10.54 -7.67 -4.22
C ILE A 22 9.80 -7.81 -2.88
N LEU A 23 10.10 -8.86 -2.10
CA LEU A 23 9.47 -9.06 -0.79
C LEU A 23 9.83 -7.92 0.17
N LEU A 24 11.08 -7.48 0.21
CA LEU A 24 11.51 -6.37 1.05
C LEU A 24 10.73 -5.08 0.75
N CYS A 25 10.53 -4.77 -0.52
CA CYS A 25 9.75 -3.60 -0.94
C CYS A 25 8.26 -3.78 -0.63
N ALA A 26 7.66 -4.93 -0.99
CA ALA A 26 6.24 -5.19 -0.78
C ALA A 26 5.85 -5.22 0.71
N THR A 27 6.77 -5.70 1.57
CA THR A 27 6.59 -5.73 3.03
C THR A 27 7.09 -4.47 3.74
N VAL A 28 7.48 -3.45 2.98
CA VAL A 28 8.03 -2.17 3.51
C VAL A 28 9.15 -2.42 4.52
N GLY A 29 10.23 -3.09 4.06
CA GLY A 29 11.37 -3.38 4.91
C GLY A 29 11.13 -4.48 5.95
N GLY A 30 10.11 -5.32 5.76
CA GLY A 30 9.75 -6.40 6.70
C GLY A 30 8.69 -6.00 7.73
N ILE A 31 8.17 -4.78 7.70
CA ILE A 31 7.07 -4.31 8.57
C ILE A 31 5.83 -5.21 8.43
N GLY A 32 5.52 -5.68 7.22
CA GLY A 32 4.41 -6.59 6.98
C GLY A 32 4.48 -7.94 7.71
N TYR A 33 5.63 -8.32 8.27
CA TYR A 33 5.76 -9.52 9.08
C TYR A 33 5.45 -9.32 10.58
N VAL A 34 5.05 -8.11 10.97
CA VAL A 34 4.60 -7.85 12.35
C VAL A 34 3.34 -8.69 12.62
N PRO A 35 3.29 -9.45 13.74
CA PRO A 35 2.24 -10.43 13.95
C PRO A 35 0.87 -9.84 14.29
N ILE A 36 0.82 -8.56 14.68
CA ILE A 36 -0.41 -7.88 15.13
C ILE A 36 -0.62 -6.63 14.27
N PHE A 37 -1.73 -6.61 13.53
CA PHE A 37 -2.14 -5.48 12.70
C PHE A 37 -1.07 -4.96 11.72
N PRO A 38 -0.47 -5.83 10.85
CA PRO A 38 0.59 -5.42 9.93
C PRO A 38 0.20 -4.21 9.07
N GLY A 39 -1.03 -4.15 8.56
CA GLY A 39 -1.54 -3.03 7.78
C GLY A 39 -1.58 -1.70 8.56
N THR A 40 -1.93 -1.74 9.86
CA THR A 40 -1.90 -0.54 10.72
C THR A 40 -0.47 -0.03 10.88
N VAL A 41 0.49 -0.95 11.05
CA VAL A 41 1.92 -0.59 11.14
C VAL A 41 2.44 -0.10 9.78
N GLY A 42 2.00 -0.70 8.67
CA GLY A 42 2.26 -0.24 7.31
C GLY A 42 1.76 1.18 7.07
N THR A 43 0.52 1.47 7.48
CA THR A 43 -0.06 2.82 7.42
C THR A 43 0.73 3.82 8.26
N LEU A 44 1.19 3.45 9.47
CA LEU A 44 2.06 4.31 10.29
C LEU A 44 3.40 4.59 9.61
N ALA A 45 3.98 3.60 8.94
CA ALA A 45 5.22 3.78 8.17
C ALA A 45 5.03 4.71 6.97
N ALA A 46 3.80 4.85 6.45
CA ALA A 46 3.49 5.77 5.36
C ALA A 46 3.48 7.25 5.81
N VAL A 47 3.28 7.54 7.10
CA VAL A 47 3.21 8.92 7.62
C VAL A 47 4.47 9.73 7.26
N PRO A 48 5.71 9.31 7.57
CA PRO A 48 6.89 10.08 7.20
C PRO A 48 7.07 10.20 5.68
N ILE A 49 6.66 9.20 4.90
CA ILE A 49 6.72 9.23 3.44
C ILE A 49 5.75 10.29 2.89
N SER A 50 4.58 10.41 3.51
CA SER A 50 3.57 11.42 3.12
C SER A 50 4.06 12.86 3.29
N PHE A 51 4.91 13.16 4.27
CA PHE A 51 5.55 14.47 4.39
C PHE A 51 6.43 14.81 3.19
N GLY A 52 7.17 13.82 2.65
CA GLY A 52 7.96 14.00 1.44
C GLY A 52 7.09 14.33 0.24
N LEU A 53 6.00 13.58 0.05
CA LEU A 53 5.05 13.80 -1.04
C LEU A 53 4.36 15.18 -0.90
N ASN A 54 3.97 15.58 0.31
CA ASN A 54 3.33 16.86 0.56
C ASN A 54 4.29 18.04 0.37
N ARG A 55 5.58 17.89 0.70
CA ARG A 55 6.60 18.90 0.33
C ARG A 55 6.74 19.03 -1.17
N LEU A 56 6.73 17.90 -1.89
CA LEU A 56 6.75 17.93 -3.36
C LEU A 56 5.50 18.59 -3.94
N ALA A 57 4.32 18.35 -3.34
CA ALA A 57 3.08 19.01 -3.72
C ALA A 57 3.13 20.54 -3.50
N GLY A 58 3.85 21.01 -2.48
CA GLY A 58 4.12 22.44 -2.26
C GLY A 58 5.00 23.06 -3.33
N VAL A 59 5.85 22.29 -4.02
CA VAL A 59 6.66 22.76 -5.16
C VAL A 59 5.88 22.64 -6.46
N SER A 60 5.26 21.50 -6.71
CA SER A 60 4.45 21.23 -7.90
C SER A 60 3.42 20.14 -7.61
N LEU A 61 2.15 20.54 -7.63
CA LEU A 61 1.04 19.61 -7.45
C LEU A 61 1.00 18.53 -8.54
N LEU A 62 1.32 18.91 -9.78
CA LEU A 62 1.39 18.00 -10.92
C LEU A 62 2.48 16.93 -10.69
N LEU A 63 3.69 17.35 -10.28
CA LEU A 63 4.80 16.42 -10.04
C LEU A 63 4.49 15.46 -8.89
N ALA A 64 3.89 15.96 -7.81
CA ALA A 64 3.46 15.10 -6.70
C ALA A 64 2.37 14.11 -7.14
N GLY A 65 1.40 14.55 -7.95
CA GLY A 65 0.36 13.66 -8.50
C GLY A 65 0.93 12.58 -9.41
N VAL A 66 1.85 12.93 -10.31
CA VAL A 66 2.55 11.95 -11.15
C VAL A 66 3.35 10.97 -10.29
N THR A 67 4.05 11.45 -9.26
CA THR A 67 4.81 10.60 -8.33
C THR A 67 3.89 9.60 -7.63
N LEU A 68 2.73 10.04 -7.14
CA LEU A 68 1.74 9.16 -6.50
C LEU A 68 1.22 8.09 -7.48
N VAL A 69 0.86 8.50 -8.70
CA VAL A 69 0.38 7.55 -9.73
C VAL A 69 1.45 6.52 -10.06
N VAL A 70 2.70 6.92 -10.25
CA VAL A 70 3.82 6.01 -10.50
C VAL A 70 4.02 5.06 -9.32
N ALA A 71 3.92 5.57 -8.07
CA ALA A 71 4.02 4.74 -6.87
C ALA A 71 2.91 3.69 -6.79
N ILE A 72 1.67 4.03 -7.16
CA ILE A 72 0.53 3.09 -7.21
C ILE A 72 0.80 1.98 -8.24
N PHE A 73 1.22 2.31 -9.47
CA PHE A 73 1.56 1.30 -10.48
C PHE A 73 2.71 0.40 -10.04
N PHE A 74 3.72 0.98 -9.39
CA PHE A 74 4.83 0.22 -8.84
C PHE A 74 4.39 -0.72 -7.71
N ALA A 75 3.52 -0.25 -6.81
CA ALA A 75 2.93 -1.07 -5.75
C ALA A 75 2.12 -2.24 -6.34
N ILE A 76 1.28 -2.02 -7.37
CA ILE A 76 0.54 -3.09 -8.07
C ILE A 76 1.50 -4.14 -8.64
N HIS A 77 2.58 -3.70 -9.28
CA HIS A 77 3.57 -4.62 -9.84
C HIS A 77 4.27 -5.44 -8.75
N LEU A 78 4.72 -4.80 -7.67
CA LEU A 78 5.37 -5.46 -6.54
C LEU A 78 4.45 -6.44 -5.84
N SER A 79 3.21 -6.02 -5.52
CA SER A 79 2.21 -6.86 -4.85
C SER A 79 1.86 -8.09 -5.69
N THR A 80 1.74 -7.93 -7.03
CA THR A 80 1.54 -9.07 -7.94
C THR A 80 2.68 -10.09 -7.83
N ARG A 81 3.92 -9.62 -7.84
CA ARG A 81 5.10 -10.50 -7.77
C ARG A 81 5.27 -11.11 -6.37
N ALA A 82 5.02 -10.33 -5.33
CA ALA A 82 5.10 -10.79 -3.94
C ALA A 82 4.05 -11.85 -3.63
N ALA A 83 2.80 -11.68 -4.09
CA ALA A 83 1.73 -12.67 -3.93
C ALA A 83 2.09 -14.03 -4.55
N VAL A 84 2.70 -14.02 -5.74
CA VAL A 84 3.21 -15.25 -6.38
C VAL A 84 4.35 -15.88 -5.57
N LEU A 85 5.29 -15.08 -5.07
CA LEU A 85 6.41 -15.59 -4.26
C LEU A 85 5.96 -16.17 -2.92
N LEU A 86 4.93 -15.58 -2.31
CA LEU A 86 4.33 -16.03 -1.06
C LEU A 86 3.28 -17.12 -1.26
N GLN A 87 2.95 -17.45 -2.52
CA GLN A 87 1.94 -18.46 -2.88
C GLN A 87 0.56 -18.22 -2.23
N GLN A 88 0.19 -16.95 -2.06
CA GLN A 88 -1.08 -16.51 -1.51
C GLN A 88 -1.71 -15.47 -2.42
N LYS A 89 -3.05 -15.43 -2.46
CA LYS A 89 -3.78 -14.46 -3.29
C LYS A 89 -3.66 -13.05 -2.72
N ASP A 90 -3.76 -12.95 -1.41
CA ASP A 90 -3.70 -11.69 -0.65
C ASP A 90 -2.92 -11.95 0.66
N PRO A 91 -1.57 -11.88 0.61
CA PRO A 91 -0.75 -12.13 1.80
C PRO A 91 -0.79 -10.92 2.73
N ALA A 92 -1.20 -11.11 3.97
CA ALA A 92 -1.20 -10.05 5.00
C ALA A 92 0.19 -9.42 5.27
N ALA A 93 1.26 -10.01 4.74
CA ALA A 93 2.60 -9.45 4.82
C ALA A 93 2.88 -8.37 3.76
N ILE A 94 2.04 -8.25 2.74
CA ILE A 94 2.09 -7.13 1.80
C ILE A 94 1.42 -5.94 2.50
N VAL A 95 2.13 -4.84 2.63
CA VAL A 95 1.67 -3.60 3.29
C VAL A 95 2.05 -2.34 2.49
N ILE A 96 2.54 -2.51 1.27
CA ILE A 96 2.84 -1.41 0.35
C ILE A 96 1.56 -0.77 -0.20
N ASP A 97 0.46 -1.51 -0.24
CA ASP A 97 -0.90 -1.09 -0.56
C ASP A 97 -1.41 -0.05 0.44
N GLU A 98 -1.30 -0.33 1.74
CA GLU A 98 -1.63 0.63 2.79
C GLU A 98 -0.75 1.89 2.70
N VAL A 99 0.52 1.71 2.30
CA VAL A 99 1.39 2.88 2.11
C VAL A 99 0.86 3.78 1.01
N VAL A 100 0.62 3.27 -0.21
CA VAL A 100 0.16 4.11 -1.32
C VAL A 100 -1.28 4.59 -1.12
N GLY A 101 -2.13 3.80 -0.46
CA GLY A 101 -3.48 4.19 -0.05
C GLY A 101 -3.45 5.39 0.91
N PHE A 102 -2.59 5.34 1.94
CA PHE A 102 -2.42 6.47 2.86
C PHE A 102 -1.80 7.70 2.19
N LEU A 103 -0.85 7.52 1.26
CA LEU A 103 -0.32 8.63 0.46
C LEU A 103 -1.43 9.33 -0.35
N ALA A 104 -2.37 8.56 -0.90
CA ALA A 104 -3.53 9.13 -1.59
C ALA A 104 -4.47 9.85 -0.62
N ALA A 105 -4.71 9.28 0.57
CA ALA A 105 -5.53 9.87 1.63
C ALA A 105 -4.99 11.23 2.11
N ASN A 106 -3.66 11.31 2.32
CA ASN A 106 -2.97 12.49 2.86
C ASN A 106 -2.39 13.42 1.78
N PHE A 107 -2.80 13.25 0.51
CA PHE A 107 -2.26 14.01 -0.61
C PHE A 107 -2.53 15.51 -0.49
N ALA A 108 -1.47 16.32 -0.54
CA ALA A 108 -1.51 17.79 -0.40
C ALA A 108 -2.32 18.27 0.84
N ALA A 109 -2.34 17.46 1.91
CA ALA A 109 -3.01 17.80 3.16
C ALA A 109 -2.07 18.62 4.07
N PRO A 110 -2.62 19.46 4.96
CA PRO A 110 -1.85 20.11 6.01
C PRO A 110 -1.22 19.05 6.94
N SER A 111 0.08 19.23 7.25
CA SER A 111 0.81 18.31 8.13
C SER A 111 0.62 18.66 9.62
N THR A 112 -0.62 18.96 10.05
CA THR A 112 -0.94 19.16 11.46
C THR A 112 -1.09 17.81 12.17
N PRO A 113 -0.73 17.69 13.46
CA PRO A 113 -0.93 16.44 14.20
C PRO A 113 -2.40 15.97 14.19
N ALA A 114 -3.34 16.91 14.39
CA ALA A 114 -4.78 16.59 14.37
C ALA A 114 -5.22 16.10 12.98
N GLY A 115 -4.81 16.78 11.90
CA GLY A 115 -5.10 16.37 10.53
C GLY A 115 -4.54 15.00 10.20
N LEU A 116 -3.30 14.70 10.61
CA LEU A 116 -2.68 13.38 10.40
C LEU A 116 -3.41 12.27 11.15
N ILE A 117 -3.78 12.49 12.42
CA ILE A 117 -4.54 11.51 13.22
C ILE A 117 -5.91 11.28 12.56
N THR A 118 -6.60 12.34 12.16
CA THR A 118 -7.91 12.23 11.50
C THR A 118 -7.80 11.49 10.18
N THR A 119 -6.82 11.84 9.34
CA THR A 119 -6.56 11.13 8.07
C THR A 119 -6.27 9.65 8.32
N PHE A 120 -5.44 9.33 9.31
CA PHE A 120 -5.10 7.95 9.65
C PHE A 120 -6.34 7.15 10.07
N LEU A 121 -7.15 7.70 10.97
CA LEU A 121 -8.35 7.02 11.46
C LEU A 121 -9.39 6.82 10.35
N LEU A 122 -9.61 7.84 9.52
CA LEU A 122 -10.53 7.75 8.39
C LEU A 122 -10.06 6.75 7.35
N PHE A 123 -8.76 6.76 7.03
CA PHE A 123 -8.17 5.80 6.09
C PHE A 123 -8.37 4.38 6.58
N ARG A 124 -8.02 4.08 7.84
CA ARG A 124 -8.21 2.75 8.42
C ARG A 124 -9.68 2.35 8.49
N PHE A 125 -10.57 3.30 8.74
CA PHE A 125 -12.00 3.04 8.72
C PHE A 125 -12.48 2.61 7.33
N PHE A 126 -12.16 3.36 6.26
CA PHE A 126 -12.60 3.05 4.90
C PHE A 126 -11.94 1.78 4.34
N ASP A 127 -10.68 1.54 4.66
CA ASP A 127 -9.95 0.34 4.28
C ASP A 127 -10.59 -0.93 4.90
N ILE A 128 -10.90 -0.91 6.18
CA ILE A 128 -11.54 -2.04 6.87
C ILE A 128 -13.02 -2.20 6.43
N ALA A 129 -13.75 -1.09 6.29
CA ALA A 129 -15.16 -1.11 5.93
C ALA A 129 -15.41 -1.51 4.46
N LYS A 130 -14.40 -1.38 3.60
CA LYS A 130 -14.43 -1.71 2.16
C LYS A 130 -15.70 -1.23 1.45
N VAL A 131 -16.01 0.06 1.65
CA VAL A 131 -17.20 0.70 1.06
C VAL A 131 -17.16 0.57 -0.46
N PHE A 132 -18.33 0.27 -1.08
CA PHE A 132 -18.42 0.22 -2.54
C PHE A 132 -17.91 1.52 -3.19
N PRO A 133 -17.05 1.47 -4.24
CA PRO A 133 -16.66 0.30 -5.05
C PRO A 133 -15.38 -0.44 -4.56
N ALA A 134 -14.71 -0.07 -3.44
CA ALA A 134 -13.48 -0.72 -2.94
C ALA A 134 -13.68 -2.26 -2.84
N SER A 135 -14.80 -2.72 -2.29
CA SER A 135 -15.15 -4.14 -2.20
C SER A 135 -15.25 -4.89 -3.55
N ARG A 136 -15.42 -4.16 -4.67
CA ARG A 136 -15.33 -4.74 -6.01
C ARG A 136 -13.90 -4.74 -6.54
N LEU A 137 -13.12 -3.71 -6.23
CA LEU A 137 -11.73 -3.59 -6.66
C LEU A 137 -10.86 -4.70 -6.07
N GLU A 138 -11.08 -5.09 -4.81
CA GLU A 138 -10.44 -6.23 -4.15
C GLU A 138 -10.57 -7.55 -4.93
N ARG A 139 -11.62 -7.68 -5.77
CA ARG A 139 -11.83 -8.89 -6.59
C ARG A 139 -11.00 -8.95 -7.85
N LEU A 140 -10.30 -7.87 -8.19
CA LEU A 140 -9.41 -7.84 -9.34
C LEU A 140 -8.25 -8.82 -9.17
N PRO A 141 -7.72 -9.37 -10.26
CA PRO A 141 -6.63 -10.33 -10.18
C PRO A 141 -5.30 -9.67 -9.81
N GLY A 142 -4.46 -10.40 -9.05
CA GLY A 142 -3.10 -10.02 -8.71
C GLY A 142 -3.02 -8.78 -7.83
N GLY A 143 -1.92 -8.02 -7.97
CA GLY A 143 -1.67 -6.83 -7.15
C GLY A 143 -2.66 -5.68 -7.36
N ALA A 144 -3.41 -5.69 -8.46
CA ALA A 144 -4.47 -4.69 -8.67
C ALA A 144 -5.59 -4.84 -7.62
N GLY A 145 -5.99 -6.06 -7.28
CA GLY A 145 -6.97 -6.31 -6.23
C GLY A 145 -6.45 -5.93 -4.85
N ILE A 146 -5.14 -6.16 -4.60
CA ILE A 146 -4.50 -5.86 -3.32
C ILE A 146 -4.38 -4.33 -3.10
N VAL A 147 -4.07 -3.56 -4.15
CA VAL A 147 -3.69 -2.15 -4.02
C VAL A 147 -4.85 -1.19 -4.26
N LEU A 148 -5.76 -1.49 -5.21
CA LEU A 148 -6.75 -0.50 -5.64
C LEU A 148 -7.90 -0.32 -4.64
N ASP A 149 -8.20 -1.29 -3.80
CA ASP A 149 -9.15 -1.11 -2.70
C ASP A 149 -8.63 -0.12 -1.66
N ASP A 150 -7.35 -0.18 -1.31
CA ASP A 150 -6.69 0.78 -0.42
C ASP A 150 -6.57 2.17 -1.04
N VAL A 151 -6.23 2.25 -2.33
CA VAL A 151 -6.25 3.53 -3.05
C VAL A 151 -7.65 4.14 -3.04
N MET A 152 -8.69 3.32 -3.15
CA MET A 152 -10.07 3.80 -3.08
C MET A 152 -10.44 4.27 -1.67
N ALA A 153 -10.02 3.56 -0.63
CA ALA A 153 -10.14 4.01 0.75
C ALA A 153 -9.42 5.35 0.97
N GLY A 154 -8.23 5.50 0.34
CA GLY A 154 -7.48 6.76 0.31
C GLY A 154 -8.25 7.90 -0.35
N ILE A 155 -8.90 7.66 -1.50
CA ILE A 155 -9.72 8.66 -2.21
C ILE A 155 -10.91 9.10 -1.34
N TYR A 156 -11.59 8.18 -0.66
CA TYR A 156 -12.69 8.53 0.26
C TYR A 156 -12.19 9.39 1.41
N THR A 157 -11.08 8.98 2.01
CA THR A 157 -10.45 9.75 3.10
C THR A 157 -10.06 11.14 2.63
N PHE A 158 -9.42 11.24 1.45
CA PHE A 158 -9.07 12.52 0.84
C PHE A 158 -10.30 13.43 0.68
N ALA A 159 -11.40 12.90 0.13
CA ALA A 159 -12.62 13.67 -0.09
C ALA A 159 -13.22 14.16 1.24
N VAL A 160 -13.31 13.29 2.25
CA VAL A 160 -13.81 13.66 3.58
C VAL A 160 -12.90 14.71 4.23
N MET A 161 -11.59 14.54 4.17
CA MET A 161 -10.63 15.51 4.71
C MET A 161 -10.74 16.87 4.04
N ARG A 162 -10.98 16.93 2.72
CA ARG A 162 -11.23 18.21 2.02
C ARG A 162 -12.50 18.89 2.51
N LEU A 163 -13.56 18.15 2.79
CA LEU A 163 -14.78 18.71 3.37
C LEU A 163 -14.55 19.22 4.80
N LEU A 164 -13.87 18.46 5.64
CA LEU A 164 -13.54 18.87 7.02
C LEU A 164 -12.71 20.15 7.03
N LEU A 165 -11.69 20.24 6.19
CA LEU A 165 -10.84 21.43 6.07
C LEU A 165 -11.63 22.66 5.55
N ALA A 166 -12.58 22.47 4.63
CA ALA A 166 -13.44 23.55 4.14
C ALA A 166 -14.37 24.09 5.25
N TRP A 167 -14.67 23.28 6.25
CA TRP A 167 -15.48 23.69 7.44
C TRP A 167 -14.61 24.18 8.59
N GLY A 168 -13.30 24.38 8.38
CA GLY A 168 -12.38 24.89 9.40
C GLY A 168 -11.99 23.86 10.47
N MET A 169 -12.24 22.57 10.21
CA MET A 169 -11.79 21.47 11.08
C MET A 169 -10.39 21.02 10.64
N PRO A 170 -9.51 20.59 11.58
CA PRO A 170 -8.12 20.19 11.28
C PRO A 170 -8.03 18.86 10.53
#